data_7f9ba1e36b5e7261e4d83baca510d209
#
_entry.id   7f9ba1e36b5e7261e4d83baca510d209
#
_cell.length_a   1.000
_cell.length_b   1.000
_cell.length_c   1.000
_cell.angle_alpha   90.00
_cell.angle_beta   90.00
_cell.angle_gamma   90.00
#
_symmetry.space_group_name_H-M   'P 1'
#
loop_
_entity.id
_entity.type
_entity.pdbx_description
1 polymer ?
#
loop_
_entity_poly.entity_id
_entity_poly.type
_entity_poly.pdbx_seq_one_letter_code
_entity_poly.pdbx_strand_id
1 'polypeptide(L)'
;MEATIPIREISRLTGVNSVTLRAWERRYGLIKPLRTNKGHRLYRPEDVELIKKIQAWLARGLAIGKVSELLESGPQAAAVDIENTWQVFQNELMAIMGELNLGKLDAFFNKLFSVYPAAIIADQLITPALENLSQNFFGSNVKKSILTNRLSEYLLMLTQRQRQQAAGKRVAIIQLTSAIDPLLNVLLHFGLIMSQFKSEVIGLVSANEVVFAVEQLQLDGLIVYNDSCSSLGDFQKDLAQVIQKIAIPVVVGGKLIQVLNADVSSRIHISNGAGHQAIHNEVNKLFVSNEEFL
;
A
#
# COMPACT_ATOMS: atom_id res chain seq x y z
N MET A 1 -17.86 -15.36 -25.09
CA MET A 1 -18.12 -15.22 -23.63
C MET A 1 -17.33 -14.02 -23.19
N GLU A 2 -17.95 -13.04 -22.52
CA GLU A 2 -17.18 -11.93 -21.93
C GLU A 2 -16.18 -12.48 -20.92
N ALA A 3 -14.95 -12.02 -20.99
CA ALA A 3 -13.91 -12.39 -20.02
C ALA A 3 -14.36 -11.93 -18.62
N THR A 4 -14.38 -12.83 -17.65
CA THR A 4 -14.79 -12.53 -16.28
C THR A 4 -13.66 -12.82 -15.32
N ILE A 5 -13.47 -11.94 -14.34
CA ILE A 5 -12.35 -11.92 -13.39
C ILE A 5 -12.86 -12.29 -11.99
N PRO A 6 -12.35 -13.35 -11.35
CA PRO A 6 -12.72 -13.68 -9.97
C PRO A 6 -12.28 -12.61 -8.98
N ILE A 7 -12.96 -12.53 -7.81
CA ILE A 7 -12.65 -11.52 -6.76
C ILE A 7 -11.18 -11.54 -6.30
N ARG A 8 -10.54 -12.68 -6.30
CA ARG A 8 -9.13 -12.81 -5.93
C ARG A 8 -8.23 -12.14 -6.95
N GLU A 9 -8.55 -12.33 -8.22
CA GLU A 9 -7.79 -11.78 -9.32
C GLU A 9 -7.96 -10.26 -9.45
N ILE A 10 -9.20 -9.75 -9.34
CA ILE A 10 -9.41 -8.31 -9.35
C ILE A 10 -8.76 -7.63 -8.14
N SER A 11 -8.71 -8.30 -6.98
CA SER A 11 -7.94 -7.84 -5.82
C SER A 11 -6.45 -7.72 -6.14
N ARG A 12 -5.89 -8.70 -6.85
CA ARG A 12 -4.50 -8.70 -7.31
C ARG A 12 -4.23 -7.56 -8.30
N LEU A 13 -5.11 -7.38 -9.29
CA LEU A 13 -4.98 -6.37 -10.34
C LEU A 13 -5.08 -4.93 -9.82
N THR A 14 -5.90 -4.70 -8.81
CA THR A 14 -6.23 -3.35 -8.30
C THR A 14 -5.54 -3.00 -6.98
N GLY A 15 -4.98 -3.99 -6.27
CA GLY A 15 -4.45 -3.78 -4.92
C GLY A 15 -5.52 -3.55 -3.85
N VAL A 16 -6.80 -3.68 -4.18
CA VAL A 16 -7.89 -3.53 -3.22
C VAL A 16 -8.27 -4.91 -2.68
N ASN A 17 -8.19 -5.09 -1.37
CA ASN A 17 -8.48 -6.38 -0.77
C ASN A 17 -9.95 -6.81 -0.97
N SER A 18 -10.19 -8.13 -0.96
CA SER A 18 -11.53 -8.69 -1.21
C SER A 18 -12.59 -8.28 -0.18
N VAL A 19 -12.19 -7.89 1.04
CA VAL A 19 -13.11 -7.40 2.09
C VAL A 19 -13.60 -6.01 1.72
N THR A 20 -12.68 -5.12 1.33
CA THR A 20 -12.99 -3.77 0.85
C THR A 20 -13.87 -3.80 -0.41
N LEU A 21 -13.56 -4.65 -1.40
CA LEU A 21 -14.38 -4.82 -2.60
C LEU A 21 -15.82 -5.26 -2.26
N ARG A 22 -15.99 -6.18 -1.30
CA ARG A 22 -17.33 -6.59 -0.83
C ARG A 22 -18.03 -5.46 -0.07
N ALA A 23 -17.31 -4.63 0.66
CA ALA A 23 -17.88 -3.46 1.34
C ALA A 23 -18.37 -2.41 0.31
N TRP A 24 -17.56 -2.17 -0.73
CA TRP A 24 -17.90 -1.25 -1.82
C TRP A 24 -19.14 -1.68 -2.60
N GLU A 25 -19.30 -2.98 -2.87
CA GLU A 25 -20.51 -3.54 -3.46
C GLU A 25 -21.73 -3.37 -2.53
N ARG A 26 -21.63 -3.89 -1.30
CA ARG A 26 -22.82 -4.06 -0.44
C ARG A 26 -23.28 -2.78 0.26
N ARG A 27 -22.32 -1.92 0.68
CA ARG A 27 -22.62 -0.72 1.48
C ARG A 27 -22.77 0.54 0.64
N TYR A 28 -22.04 0.59 -0.49
CA TYR A 28 -21.92 1.82 -1.28
C TYR A 28 -22.40 1.66 -2.72
N GLY A 29 -22.64 0.42 -3.19
CA GLY A 29 -23.11 0.19 -4.57
C GLY A 29 -22.13 0.61 -5.66
N LEU A 30 -20.85 0.83 -5.33
CA LEU A 30 -19.83 1.36 -6.23
C LEU A 30 -19.45 0.40 -7.36
N ILE A 31 -19.55 -0.89 -7.12
CA ILE A 31 -19.25 -1.96 -8.07
C ILE A 31 -20.38 -2.97 -8.06
N LYS A 32 -20.69 -3.54 -9.23
CA LYS A 32 -21.81 -4.47 -9.41
C LYS A 32 -21.35 -5.75 -10.12
N PRO A 33 -20.62 -6.65 -9.41
CA PRO A 33 -20.11 -7.86 -10.01
C PRO A 33 -21.25 -8.80 -10.44
N LEU A 34 -20.99 -9.55 -11.50
CA LEU A 34 -21.81 -10.70 -11.88
C LEU A 34 -21.68 -11.81 -10.83
N ARG A 35 -22.59 -12.78 -10.87
CA ARG A 35 -22.52 -13.94 -9.97
C ARG A 35 -22.62 -15.24 -10.76
N THR A 36 -21.79 -16.22 -10.39
CA THR A 36 -21.95 -17.58 -10.87
C THR A 36 -23.22 -18.21 -10.28
N ASN A 37 -23.63 -19.34 -10.84
CA ASN A 37 -24.75 -20.17 -10.29
C ASN A 37 -24.49 -20.59 -8.83
N LYS A 38 -23.24 -20.65 -8.39
CA LYS A 38 -22.83 -20.94 -7.00
C LYS A 38 -22.70 -19.66 -6.13
N GLY A 39 -23.07 -18.48 -6.64
CA GLY A 39 -23.06 -17.22 -5.93
C GLY A 39 -21.69 -16.52 -5.85
N HIS A 40 -20.63 -17.04 -6.49
CA HIS A 40 -19.33 -16.39 -6.52
C HIS A 40 -19.35 -15.11 -7.37
N ARG A 41 -18.61 -14.07 -6.94
CA ARG A 41 -18.48 -12.80 -7.63
C ARG A 41 -17.54 -12.92 -8.82
N LEU A 42 -17.98 -12.38 -9.95
CA LEU A 42 -17.22 -12.26 -11.18
C LEU A 42 -17.26 -10.80 -11.64
N TYR A 43 -16.10 -10.24 -11.91
CA TYR A 43 -15.92 -8.86 -12.35
C TYR A 43 -15.62 -8.83 -13.84
N ARG A 44 -15.87 -7.69 -14.49
CA ARG A 44 -15.51 -7.45 -15.88
C ARG A 44 -14.16 -6.73 -15.95
N PRO A 45 -13.46 -6.75 -17.09
CA PRO A 45 -12.24 -5.97 -17.29
C PRO A 45 -12.43 -4.45 -16.99
N GLU A 46 -13.62 -3.91 -17.30
CA GLU A 46 -13.97 -2.51 -17.04
C GLU A 46 -14.02 -2.19 -15.54
N ASP A 47 -14.34 -3.17 -14.71
CA ASP A 47 -14.36 -3.00 -13.25
C ASP A 47 -12.97 -2.71 -12.69
N VAL A 48 -11.88 -3.16 -13.35
CA VAL A 48 -10.50 -2.83 -12.97
C VAL A 48 -10.28 -1.31 -13.06
N GLU A 49 -10.65 -0.70 -14.20
CA GLU A 49 -10.49 0.73 -14.40
C GLU A 49 -11.42 1.55 -13.51
N LEU A 50 -12.63 1.07 -13.27
CA LEU A 50 -13.56 1.67 -12.33
C LEU A 50 -12.98 1.70 -10.91
N ILE A 51 -12.42 0.58 -10.43
CA ILE A 51 -11.79 0.48 -9.11
C ILE A 51 -10.60 1.41 -9.00
N LYS A 52 -9.75 1.50 -10.03
CA LYS A 52 -8.64 2.46 -10.06
C LYS A 52 -9.11 3.93 -9.98
N LYS A 53 -10.20 4.27 -10.67
CA LYS A 53 -10.82 5.61 -10.56
C LYS A 53 -11.33 5.89 -9.15
N ILE A 54 -12.00 4.92 -8.52
CA ILE A 54 -12.44 5.04 -7.12
C ILE A 54 -11.24 5.30 -6.21
N GLN A 55 -10.16 4.52 -6.34
CA GLN A 55 -8.93 4.71 -5.56
C GLN A 55 -8.35 6.13 -5.76
N ALA A 56 -8.33 6.64 -7.00
CA ALA A 56 -7.83 7.98 -7.28
C ALA A 56 -8.66 9.08 -6.60
N TRP A 57 -9.98 8.94 -6.53
CA TRP A 57 -10.84 9.89 -5.82
C TRP A 57 -10.68 9.80 -4.29
N LEU A 58 -10.59 8.58 -3.75
CA LEU A 58 -10.32 8.38 -2.33
C LEU A 58 -8.97 8.97 -1.92
N ALA A 59 -7.92 8.79 -2.73
CA ALA A 59 -6.61 9.38 -2.48
C ALA A 59 -6.64 10.92 -2.49
N ARG A 60 -7.55 11.54 -3.25
CA ARG A 60 -7.77 12.99 -3.26
C ARG A 60 -8.60 13.51 -2.06
N GLY A 61 -9.08 12.63 -1.19
CA GLY A 61 -9.85 12.99 0.01
C GLY A 61 -11.36 12.97 -0.17
N LEU A 62 -11.88 12.41 -1.28
CA LEU A 62 -13.31 12.23 -1.41
C LEU A 62 -13.83 11.15 -0.46
N ALA A 63 -14.90 11.43 0.26
CA ALA A 63 -15.57 10.44 1.10
C ALA A 63 -16.13 9.31 0.24
N ILE A 64 -15.98 8.06 0.70
CA ILE A 64 -16.46 6.87 -0.04
C ILE A 64 -17.95 6.96 -0.39
N GLY A 65 -18.78 7.53 0.48
CA GLY A 65 -20.21 7.75 0.20
C GLY A 65 -20.49 8.70 -0.93
N LYS A 66 -19.64 9.72 -1.16
CA LYS A 66 -19.78 10.70 -2.26
C LYS A 66 -19.28 10.17 -3.61
N VAL A 67 -18.47 9.11 -3.61
CA VAL A 67 -17.97 8.48 -4.86
C VAL A 67 -19.11 7.95 -5.71
N SER A 68 -20.15 7.37 -5.09
CA SER A 68 -21.33 6.85 -5.80
C SER A 68 -22.06 7.97 -6.57
N GLU A 69 -22.24 9.13 -5.95
CA GLU A 69 -22.90 10.29 -6.56
C GLU A 69 -22.12 10.81 -7.78
N LEU A 70 -20.76 10.80 -7.70
CA LEU A 70 -19.91 11.22 -8.81
C LEU A 70 -19.92 10.23 -9.98
N LEU A 71 -20.04 8.93 -9.68
CA LEU A 71 -20.15 7.89 -10.70
C LEU A 71 -21.45 8.04 -11.50
N GLU A 72 -22.53 8.46 -10.86
CA GLU A 72 -23.84 8.64 -11.48
C GLU A 72 -23.97 10.00 -12.23
N SER A 73 -23.37 11.08 -11.69
CA SER A 73 -23.53 12.46 -12.18
C SER A 73 -22.49 12.87 -13.21
N GLY A 74 -21.42 12.08 -13.41
CA GLY A 74 -20.31 12.42 -14.32
C GLY A 74 -19.33 13.48 -13.77
N PRO A 75 -18.24 13.78 -14.52
CA PRO A 75 -17.14 14.63 -14.03
C PRO A 75 -17.50 16.09 -13.74
N GLN A 76 -18.64 16.59 -14.20
CA GLN A 76 -19.08 17.96 -13.98
C GLN A 76 -19.61 18.24 -12.57
N ALA A 77 -19.92 17.20 -11.78
CA ALA A 77 -20.33 17.33 -10.37
C ALA A 77 -19.15 17.56 -9.41
N ALA A 78 -17.92 17.54 -9.89
CA ALA A 78 -16.68 17.63 -9.07
C ALA A 78 -16.34 19.04 -8.55
N ALA A 79 -17.21 20.04 -8.74
CA ALA A 79 -17.06 21.39 -8.15
C ALA A 79 -17.66 21.50 -6.73
N VAL A 80 -17.98 20.36 -6.11
CA VAL A 80 -18.43 20.32 -4.71
C VAL A 80 -17.21 20.56 -3.81
N ASP A 81 -17.36 21.50 -2.87
CA ASP A 81 -16.42 21.73 -1.78
C ASP A 81 -16.08 20.38 -1.10
N ILE A 82 -14.93 19.82 -1.48
CA ILE A 82 -14.49 18.51 -0.99
C ILE A 82 -13.93 18.77 0.39
N GLU A 83 -14.78 18.69 1.41
CA GLU A 83 -14.28 18.54 2.77
C GLU A 83 -13.31 17.35 2.76
N ASN A 84 -12.02 17.64 2.94
CA ASN A 84 -10.99 16.63 2.83
C ASN A 84 -11.19 15.58 3.94
N THR A 85 -11.80 14.46 3.59
CA THR A 85 -12.13 13.37 4.51
C THR A 85 -10.89 12.89 5.28
N TRP A 86 -9.70 12.96 4.67
CA TRP A 86 -8.47 12.57 5.35
C TRP A 86 -8.09 13.55 6.46
N GLN A 87 -8.37 14.84 6.29
CA GLN A 87 -8.18 15.82 7.37
C GLN A 87 -9.10 15.53 8.56
N VAL A 88 -10.35 15.15 8.30
CA VAL A 88 -11.30 14.73 9.35
C VAL A 88 -10.77 13.49 10.09
N PHE A 89 -10.29 12.48 9.36
CA PHE A 89 -9.71 11.27 9.98
C PHE A 89 -8.40 11.57 10.72
N GLN A 90 -7.56 12.47 10.23
CA GLN A 90 -6.34 12.90 10.94
C GLN A 90 -6.70 13.57 12.27
N ASN A 91 -7.68 14.47 12.26
CA ASN A 91 -8.16 15.13 13.46
C ASN A 91 -8.78 14.12 14.46
N GLU A 92 -9.61 13.17 13.97
CA GLU A 92 -10.19 12.09 14.78
C GLU A 92 -9.09 11.23 15.42
N LEU A 93 -8.08 10.80 14.64
CA LEU A 93 -6.96 10.02 15.14
C LEU A 93 -6.15 10.79 16.19
N MET A 94 -5.85 12.06 15.95
CA MET A 94 -5.08 12.88 16.89
C MET A 94 -5.85 13.15 18.19
N ALA A 95 -7.19 13.28 18.13
CA ALA A 95 -8.03 13.38 19.32
C ALA A 95 -8.01 12.07 20.13
N ILE A 96 -8.15 10.92 19.46
CA ILE A 96 -8.06 9.58 20.11
C ILE A 96 -6.68 9.39 20.76
N MET A 97 -5.60 9.80 20.08
CA MET A 97 -4.24 9.75 20.61
C MET A 97 -4.01 10.79 21.73
N GLY A 98 -4.75 11.90 21.72
CA GLY A 98 -4.78 12.86 22.82
C GLY A 98 -5.29 12.26 24.12
N GLU A 99 -6.41 11.53 24.02
CA GLU A 99 -7.07 10.84 25.15
C GLU A 99 -6.40 9.50 25.52
N LEU A 100 -5.54 8.93 24.67
CA LEU A 100 -4.99 7.56 24.76
C LEU A 100 -6.10 6.50 24.94
N ASN A 101 -7.22 6.69 24.27
CA ASN A 101 -8.35 5.77 24.33
C ASN A 101 -8.15 4.60 23.34
N LEU A 102 -7.57 3.50 23.84
CA LEU A 102 -7.20 2.34 23.03
C LEU A 102 -8.42 1.64 22.41
N GLY A 103 -9.56 1.61 23.09
CA GLY A 103 -10.79 1.02 22.54
C GLY A 103 -11.35 1.80 21.36
N LYS A 104 -11.31 3.15 21.42
CA LYS A 104 -11.66 4.01 20.29
C LYS A 104 -10.67 3.82 19.13
N LEU A 105 -9.37 3.64 19.43
CA LEU A 105 -8.33 3.43 18.41
C LEU A 105 -8.57 2.13 17.64
N ASP A 106 -8.86 1.03 18.32
CA ASP A 106 -9.17 -0.26 17.69
C ASP A 106 -10.45 -0.17 16.82
N ALA A 107 -11.48 0.48 17.31
CA ALA A 107 -12.71 0.72 16.53
C ALA A 107 -12.46 1.58 15.29
N PHE A 108 -11.60 2.59 15.40
CA PHE A 108 -11.19 3.46 14.31
C PHE A 108 -10.44 2.68 13.22
N PHE A 109 -9.48 1.83 13.58
CA PHE A 109 -8.79 0.96 12.61
C PHE A 109 -9.76 0.00 11.91
N ASN A 110 -10.64 -0.67 12.65
CA ASN A 110 -11.64 -1.56 12.07
C ASN A 110 -12.54 -0.83 11.05
N LYS A 111 -12.99 0.39 11.35
CA LYS A 111 -13.78 1.24 10.45
C LYS A 111 -13.00 1.54 9.16
N LEU A 112 -11.75 2.01 9.27
CA LEU A 112 -10.94 2.44 8.12
C LEU A 112 -10.53 1.28 7.21
N PHE A 113 -9.89 0.25 7.76
CA PHE A 113 -9.35 -0.87 6.97
C PHE A 113 -10.44 -1.77 6.37
N SER A 114 -11.69 -1.65 6.84
CA SER A 114 -12.83 -2.32 6.19
C SER A 114 -13.28 -1.64 4.90
N VAL A 115 -12.93 -0.37 4.68
CA VAL A 115 -13.48 0.48 3.61
C VAL A 115 -12.41 1.04 2.69
N TYR A 116 -11.27 1.44 3.24
CA TYR A 116 -10.21 2.10 2.48
C TYR A 116 -9.04 1.16 2.22
N PRO A 117 -8.41 1.21 1.03
CA PRO A 117 -7.18 0.46 0.74
C PRO A 117 -6.03 0.87 1.66
N ALA A 118 -5.24 -0.12 2.10
CA ALA A 118 -4.14 0.09 3.06
C ALA A 118 -3.11 1.13 2.61
N ALA A 119 -2.75 1.13 1.33
CA ALA A 119 -1.78 2.07 0.78
C ALA A 119 -2.26 3.53 0.87
N ILE A 120 -3.57 3.77 0.64
CA ILE A 120 -4.16 5.11 0.77
C ILE A 120 -4.21 5.53 2.25
N ILE A 121 -4.57 4.62 3.17
CA ILE A 121 -4.54 4.88 4.62
C ILE A 121 -3.11 5.22 5.05
N ALA A 122 -2.11 4.48 4.57
CA ALA A 122 -0.70 4.74 4.88
C ALA A 122 -0.29 6.15 4.47
N ASP A 123 -0.57 6.54 3.22
CA ASP A 123 -0.14 7.82 2.66
C ASP A 123 -0.93 9.02 3.20
N GLN A 124 -2.26 8.88 3.35
CA GLN A 124 -3.12 10.00 3.68
C GLN A 124 -3.35 10.20 5.20
N LEU A 125 -3.11 9.15 5.99
CA LEU A 125 -3.41 9.21 7.43
C LEU A 125 -2.21 8.87 8.30
N ILE A 126 -1.58 7.70 8.09
CA ILE A 126 -0.60 7.20 9.05
C ILE A 126 0.73 7.93 8.92
N THR A 127 1.23 8.14 7.70
CA THR A 127 2.48 8.90 7.48
C THR A 127 2.39 10.32 8.05
N PRO A 128 1.34 11.12 7.76
CA PRO A 128 1.17 12.44 8.39
C PRO A 128 1.04 12.38 9.91
N ALA A 129 0.35 11.36 10.46
CA ALA A 129 0.23 11.20 11.91
C ALA A 129 1.57 10.89 12.57
N LEU A 130 2.41 10.03 11.98
CA LEU A 130 3.76 9.75 12.46
C LEU A 130 4.67 10.98 12.40
N GLU A 131 4.57 11.78 11.33
CA GLU A 131 5.31 13.03 11.18
C GLU A 131 4.90 14.04 12.27
N ASN A 132 3.59 14.20 12.52
CA ASN A 132 3.08 15.05 13.59
C ASN A 132 3.57 14.59 14.97
N LEU A 133 3.47 13.29 15.26
CA LEU A 133 3.92 12.70 16.53
C LEU A 133 5.46 12.66 16.67
N SER A 134 6.21 12.92 15.61
CA SER A 134 7.68 13.03 15.65
C SER A 134 8.15 14.42 16.02
N GLN A 135 7.25 15.41 16.10
CA GLN A 135 7.56 16.72 16.66
C GLN A 135 7.75 16.61 18.17
N ASN A 136 8.87 17.16 18.69
CA ASN A 136 9.29 16.99 20.10
C ASN A 136 8.40 17.78 21.10
N PHE A 137 7.19 17.33 21.33
CA PHE A 137 6.35 17.82 22.41
C PHE A 137 6.13 16.73 23.49
N PHE A 138 5.75 17.15 24.69
CA PHE A 138 5.59 16.23 25.82
C PHE A 138 4.59 15.10 25.49
N GLY A 139 5.01 13.85 25.70
CA GLY A 139 4.19 12.67 25.45
C GLY A 139 4.12 12.19 23.99
N SER A 140 4.72 12.89 23.03
CA SER A 140 4.68 12.50 21.60
C SER A 140 5.28 11.13 21.34
N ASN A 141 6.42 10.81 21.97
CA ASN A 141 7.06 9.50 21.82
C ASN A 141 6.21 8.36 22.36
N VAL A 142 5.50 8.57 23.50
CA VAL A 142 4.57 7.57 24.05
C VAL A 142 3.42 7.34 23.10
N LYS A 143 2.81 8.41 22.59
CA LYS A 143 1.71 8.33 21.62
C LYS A 143 2.13 7.64 20.34
N LYS A 144 3.31 8.01 19.79
CA LYS A 144 3.88 7.37 18.60
C LYS A 144 4.09 5.87 18.82
N SER A 145 4.70 5.48 19.94
CA SER A 145 4.92 4.06 20.28
C SER A 145 3.62 3.28 20.39
N ILE A 146 2.61 3.84 21.04
CA ILE A 146 1.29 3.21 21.16
C ILE A 146 0.65 3.05 19.79
N LEU A 147 0.62 4.10 18.97
CA LEU A 147 0.08 4.04 17.61
C LEU A 147 0.78 2.96 16.79
N THR A 148 2.11 2.97 16.76
CA THR A 148 2.94 2.01 16.03
C THR A 148 2.66 0.58 16.46
N ASN A 149 2.68 0.30 17.77
CA ASN A 149 2.50 -1.05 18.28
C ASN A 149 1.07 -1.57 18.04
N ARG A 150 0.05 -0.78 18.38
CA ARG A 150 -1.36 -1.21 18.21
C ARG A 150 -1.74 -1.43 16.75
N LEU A 151 -1.32 -0.53 15.85
CA LEU A 151 -1.59 -0.71 14.44
C LEU A 151 -0.79 -1.89 13.86
N SER A 152 0.47 -2.09 14.27
CA SER A 152 1.26 -3.24 13.84
C SER A 152 0.62 -4.56 14.28
N GLU A 153 0.17 -4.68 15.54
CA GLU A 153 -0.55 -5.86 16.03
C GLU A 153 -1.82 -6.13 15.21
N TYR A 154 -2.62 -5.09 14.96
CA TYR A 154 -3.84 -5.18 14.16
C TYR A 154 -3.57 -5.67 12.73
N LEU A 155 -2.58 -5.08 12.06
CA LEU A 155 -2.22 -5.45 10.69
C LEU A 155 -1.63 -6.86 10.59
N LEU A 156 -0.76 -7.25 11.53
CA LEU A 156 -0.16 -8.58 11.57
C LEU A 156 -1.21 -9.67 11.79
N MET A 157 -2.21 -9.43 12.64
CA MET A 157 -3.34 -10.34 12.83
C MET A 157 -4.11 -10.57 11.52
N LEU A 158 -4.38 -9.50 10.76
CA LEU A 158 -5.05 -9.60 9.46
C LEU A 158 -4.17 -10.29 8.42
N THR A 159 -2.88 -9.99 8.41
CA THR A 159 -1.90 -10.53 7.47
C THR A 159 -1.75 -12.05 7.62
N GLN A 160 -1.69 -12.57 8.83
CA GLN A 160 -1.44 -13.99 9.10
C GLN A 160 -2.43 -14.91 8.36
N ARG A 161 -3.72 -14.55 8.35
CA ARG A 161 -4.76 -15.33 7.66
C ARG A 161 -4.58 -15.28 6.13
N GLN A 162 -4.22 -14.13 5.58
CA GLN A 162 -4.10 -13.93 4.13
C GLN A 162 -2.79 -14.47 3.56
N ARG A 163 -1.69 -14.45 4.34
CA ARG A 163 -0.37 -14.93 3.94
C ARG A 163 -0.40 -16.38 3.47
N GLN A 164 -1.17 -17.25 4.14
CA GLN A 164 -1.32 -18.65 3.75
C GLN A 164 -2.03 -18.85 2.39
N GLN A 165 -2.81 -17.87 1.97
CA GLN A 165 -3.56 -17.89 0.73
C GLN A 165 -2.88 -17.16 -0.42
N ALA A 166 -1.83 -16.39 -0.13
CA ALA A 166 -1.08 -15.65 -1.13
C ALA A 166 -0.37 -16.62 -2.08
N ALA A 167 -0.62 -16.49 -3.38
CA ALA A 167 -0.10 -17.37 -4.42
C ALA A 167 0.73 -16.65 -5.49
N GLY A 168 0.85 -15.31 -5.39
CA GLY A 168 1.59 -14.48 -6.33
C GLY A 168 3.11 -14.54 -6.13
N LYS A 169 3.80 -13.63 -6.79
CA LYS A 169 5.26 -13.48 -6.76
C LYS A 169 5.81 -13.24 -5.36
N ARG A 170 7.02 -13.74 -5.12
CA ARG A 170 7.76 -13.50 -3.87
C ARG A 170 8.54 -12.21 -3.96
N VAL A 171 8.25 -11.28 -3.07
CA VAL A 171 8.92 -9.99 -3.02
C VAL A 171 9.42 -9.71 -1.60
N ALA A 172 10.53 -9.02 -1.47
CA ALA A 172 11.03 -8.58 -0.17
C ALA A 172 11.16 -7.06 -0.10
N ILE A 173 10.87 -6.51 1.07
CA ILE A 173 11.04 -5.10 1.40
C ILE A 173 12.34 -4.97 2.18
N ILE A 174 13.28 -4.17 1.67
CA ILE A 174 14.55 -3.86 2.31
C ILE A 174 14.75 -2.35 2.44
N GLN A 175 15.68 -1.99 3.32
CA GLN A 175 16.30 -0.66 3.38
C GLN A 175 17.79 -0.79 3.14
N LEU A 176 18.35 0.24 2.50
CA LEU A 176 19.80 0.45 2.36
C LEU A 176 20.18 1.72 3.11
N THR A 177 21.32 1.71 3.81
CA THR A 177 21.93 2.85 4.52
C THR A 177 21.18 3.40 5.74
N SER A 178 19.87 3.38 5.79
CA SER A 178 19.11 3.84 6.96
C SER A 178 17.77 3.09 7.11
N ALA A 179 17.36 2.82 8.35
CA ALA A 179 16.05 2.27 8.65
C ALA A 179 14.96 3.33 8.56
N ILE A 180 13.76 2.93 8.16
CA ILE A 180 12.54 3.72 8.24
C ILE A 180 11.74 3.33 9.48
N ASP A 181 10.66 4.06 9.75
CA ASP A 181 9.73 3.68 10.82
C ASP A 181 9.16 2.26 10.54
N PRO A 182 9.29 1.32 11.49
CA PRO A 182 8.87 -0.08 11.28
C PRO A 182 7.41 -0.21 10.85
N LEU A 183 6.53 0.68 11.29
CA LEU A 183 5.12 0.65 10.92
C LEU A 183 4.92 0.86 9.41
N LEU A 184 5.74 1.68 8.77
CA LEU A 184 5.65 1.91 7.32
C LEU A 184 5.98 0.62 6.54
N ASN A 185 6.96 -0.17 7.02
CA ASN A 185 7.24 -1.50 6.45
C ASN A 185 6.06 -2.46 6.63
N VAL A 186 5.45 -2.47 7.82
CA VAL A 186 4.28 -3.34 8.11
C VAL A 186 3.10 -2.96 7.23
N LEU A 187 2.85 -1.67 7.00
CA LEU A 187 1.78 -1.19 6.12
C LEU A 187 2.00 -1.60 4.66
N LEU A 188 3.24 -1.45 4.15
CA LEU A 188 3.58 -1.86 2.80
C LEU A 188 3.44 -3.39 2.64
N HIS A 189 3.99 -4.14 3.57
CA HIS A 189 3.86 -5.60 3.64
C HIS A 189 2.39 -6.05 3.65
N PHE A 190 1.56 -5.44 4.51
CA PHE A 190 0.14 -5.72 4.56
C PHE A 190 -0.55 -5.46 3.21
N GLY A 191 -0.29 -4.32 2.58
CA GLY A 191 -0.83 -3.99 1.26
C GLY A 191 -0.46 -5.03 0.19
N LEU A 192 0.79 -5.46 0.15
CA LEU A 192 1.29 -6.48 -0.78
C LEU A 192 0.64 -7.84 -0.54
N ILE A 193 0.52 -8.30 0.71
CA ILE A 193 -0.17 -9.55 1.05
C ILE A 193 -1.66 -9.49 0.65
N MET A 194 -2.33 -8.35 0.88
CA MET A 194 -3.72 -8.16 0.47
C MET A 194 -3.88 -8.22 -1.06
N SER A 195 -2.84 -7.89 -1.81
CA SER A 195 -2.74 -7.99 -3.28
C SER A 195 -2.18 -9.33 -3.76
N GLN A 196 -2.18 -10.34 -2.90
CA GLN A 196 -1.77 -11.72 -3.18
C GLN A 196 -0.28 -11.95 -3.40
N PHE A 197 0.61 -10.97 -3.19
CA PHE A 197 2.06 -11.19 -3.19
C PHE A 197 2.49 -11.99 -1.96
N LYS A 198 3.51 -12.83 -2.13
CA LYS A 198 4.25 -13.43 -1.00
C LYS A 198 5.31 -12.44 -0.55
N SER A 199 4.95 -11.50 0.30
CA SER A 199 5.82 -10.43 0.76
C SER A 199 6.56 -10.82 2.04
N GLU A 200 7.84 -10.42 2.16
CA GLU A 200 8.65 -10.49 3.38
C GLU A 200 9.23 -9.12 3.70
N VAL A 201 9.38 -8.83 4.99
CA VAL A 201 10.10 -7.64 5.46
C VAL A 201 11.44 -8.08 6.03
N ILE A 202 12.52 -7.65 5.39
CA ILE A 202 13.89 -7.96 5.85
C ILE A 202 14.44 -6.77 6.65
N GLY A 203 14.09 -5.56 6.25
CA GLY A 203 14.54 -4.35 6.91
C GLY A 203 15.89 -3.85 6.41
N LEU A 204 16.67 -3.22 7.31
CA LEU A 204 17.98 -2.64 6.97
C LEU A 204 19.03 -3.75 6.81
N VAL A 205 19.61 -3.82 5.61
CA VAL A 205 20.62 -4.82 5.24
C VAL A 205 21.70 -4.21 4.36
N SER A 206 22.89 -4.84 4.36
CA SER A 206 23.95 -4.48 3.43
C SER A 206 23.70 -5.06 2.03
N ALA A 207 24.29 -4.43 1.00
CA ALA A 207 24.19 -4.91 -0.38
C ALA A 207 24.65 -6.39 -0.57
N ASN A 208 25.55 -6.88 0.25
CA ASN A 208 25.99 -8.27 0.19
C ASN A 208 24.95 -9.25 0.77
N GLU A 209 24.27 -8.87 1.85
CA GLU A 209 23.21 -9.68 2.47
C GLU A 209 21.95 -9.73 1.61
N VAL A 210 21.71 -8.72 0.76
CA VAL A 210 20.62 -8.74 -0.21
C VAL A 210 20.76 -9.92 -1.17
N VAL A 211 21.97 -10.19 -1.67
CA VAL A 211 22.23 -11.34 -2.58
C VAL A 211 21.87 -12.64 -1.91
N PHE A 212 22.32 -12.82 -0.67
CA PHE A 212 22.00 -14.01 0.13
C PHE A 212 20.47 -14.15 0.30
N ALA A 213 19.78 -13.07 0.63
CA ALA A 213 18.31 -13.10 0.80
C ALA A 213 17.58 -13.46 -0.49
N VAL A 214 17.99 -12.89 -1.63
CA VAL A 214 17.41 -13.17 -2.96
C VAL A 214 17.51 -14.66 -3.30
N GLU A 215 18.67 -15.26 -3.08
CA GLU A 215 18.91 -16.68 -3.37
C GLU A 215 18.16 -17.61 -2.40
N GLN A 216 18.30 -17.38 -1.09
CA GLN A 216 17.73 -18.27 -0.07
C GLN A 216 16.19 -18.22 -0.04
N LEU A 217 15.60 -17.05 -0.24
CA LEU A 217 14.15 -16.88 -0.27
C LEU A 217 13.55 -17.08 -1.66
N GLN A 218 14.38 -17.28 -2.69
CA GLN A 218 13.94 -17.43 -4.08
C GLN A 218 12.99 -16.27 -4.49
N LEU A 219 13.47 -15.05 -4.33
CA LEU A 219 12.67 -13.85 -4.59
C LEU A 219 12.50 -13.64 -6.10
N ASP A 220 11.30 -13.24 -6.50
CA ASP A 220 10.98 -12.80 -7.86
C ASP A 220 11.24 -11.30 -8.06
N GLY A 221 11.27 -10.52 -6.97
CA GLY A 221 11.51 -9.08 -7.00
C GLY A 221 11.92 -8.50 -5.66
N LEU A 222 12.51 -7.32 -5.70
CA LEU A 222 13.00 -6.60 -4.53
C LEU A 222 12.36 -5.20 -4.48
N ILE A 223 11.99 -4.77 -3.28
CA ILE A 223 11.50 -3.42 -3.02
C ILE A 223 12.48 -2.74 -2.08
N VAL A 224 13.19 -1.72 -2.58
CA VAL A 224 14.06 -0.84 -1.80
C VAL A 224 13.23 0.36 -1.35
N TYR A 225 12.90 0.41 -0.07
CA TYR A 225 12.05 1.46 0.49
C TYR A 225 12.83 2.30 1.48
N ASN A 226 13.22 3.52 1.08
CA ASN A 226 14.00 4.44 1.91
C ASN A 226 13.41 5.86 1.87
N ASP A 227 13.21 6.46 3.05
CA ASP A 227 12.74 7.86 3.19
C ASP A 227 13.87 8.83 3.47
N SER A 228 15.02 8.33 3.93
CA SER A 228 16.21 9.11 4.24
C SER A 228 17.47 8.28 4.01
N CYS A 229 18.62 8.94 3.94
CA CYS A 229 19.92 8.31 3.96
C CYS A 229 20.90 9.22 4.71
N SER A 230 21.92 8.62 5.31
CA SER A 230 23.04 9.37 5.92
C SER A 230 23.92 10.03 4.86
N SER A 231 24.03 9.41 3.69
CA SER A 231 24.76 9.89 2.52
C SER A 231 24.07 9.38 1.25
N LEU A 232 23.75 10.29 0.33
CA LEU A 232 23.17 9.94 -0.96
C LEU A 232 24.14 9.11 -1.80
N GLY A 233 25.43 9.44 -1.75
CA GLY A 233 26.47 8.71 -2.47
C GLY A 233 26.59 7.27 -2.00
N ASP A 234 26.50 7.00 -0.70
CA ASP A 234 26.52 5.65 -0.15
C ASP A 234 25.27 4.86 -0.56
N PHE A 235 24.09 5.49 -0.51
CA PHE A 235 22.85 4.87 -0.99
C PHE A 235 22.93 4.49 -2.48
N GLN A 236 23.40 5.41 -3.33
CA GLN A 236 23.56 5.14 -4.77
C GLN A 236 24.58 4.02 -5.04
N LYS A 237 25.70 4.01 -4.30
CA LYS A 237 26.72 2.97 -4.37
C LYS A 237 26.16 1.60 -3.97
N ASP A 238 25.46 1.53 -2.84
CA ASP A 238 24.87 0.27 -2.35
C ASP A 238 23.78 -0.23 -3.30
N LEU A 239 22.93 0.66 -3.80
CA LEU A 239 21.91 0.32 -4.79
C LEU A 239 22.54 -0.20 -6.08
N ALA A 240 23.58 0.45 -6.60
CA ALA A 240 24.32 0.00 -7.78
C ALA A 240 24.96 -1.38 -7.55
N GLN A 241 25.53 -1.62 -6.37
CA GLN A 241 26.11 -2.91 -6.00
C GLN A 241 25.05 -4.02 -5.93
N VAL A 242 23.86 -3.74 -5.37
CA VAL A 242 22.73 -4.68 -5.37
C VAL A 242 22.37 -5.07 -6.82
N ILE A 243 22.15 -4.08 -7.69
CA ILE A 243 21.71 -4.29 -9.07
C ILE A 243 22.71 -5.07 -9.90
N GLN A 244 24.00 -4.85 -9.68
CA GLN A 244 25.07 -5.61 -10.38
C GLN A 244 25.06 -7.09 -10.02
N LYS A 245 24.66 -7.43 -8.79
CA LYS A 245 24.76 -8.79 -8.24
C LYS A 245 23.50 -9.63 -8.38
N ILE A 246 22.32 -9.01 -8.53
CA ILE A 246 21.05 -9.72 -8.64
C ILE A 246 20.48 -9.61 -10.06
N ALA A 247 19.73 -10.63 -10.48
CA ALA A 247 19.09 -10.66 -11.80
C ALA A 247 17.60 -10.28 -11.78
N ILE A 248 17.00 -10.21 -10.58
CA ILE A 248 15.57 -9.90 -10.42
C ILE A 248 15.30 -8.40 -10.51
N PRO A 249 14.06 -7.97 -10.87
CA PRO A 249 13.70 -6.57 -10.91
C PRO A 249 13.66 -5.94 -9.53
N VAL A 250 14.01 -4.65 -9.47
CA VAL A 250 14.07 -3.85 -8.24
C VAL A 250 13.13 -2.66 -8.36
N VAL A 251 12.17 -2.55 -7.46
CA VAL A 251 11.33 -1.35 -7.30
C VAL A 251 11.96 -0.46 -6.23
N VAL A 252 12.22 0.80 -6.55
CA VAL A 252 12.73 1.78 -5.59
C VAL A 252 11.63 2.77 -5.25
N GLY A 253 11.37 2.94 -3.97
CA GLY A 253 10.36 3.83 -3.42
C GLY A 253 10.80 4.60 -2.18
N GLY A 254 9.92 5.47 -1.69
CA GLY A 254 10.23 6.37 -0.57
C GLY A 254 10.72 7.75 -1.02
N LYS A 255 10.98 8.63 -0.06
CA LYS A 255 11.33 10.04 -0.34
C LYS A 255 12.64 10.19 -1.12
N LEU A 256 13.55 9.20 -1.06
CA LEU A 256 14.83 9.23 -1.77
C LEU A 256 14.71 9.17 -3.29
N ILE A 257 13.57 8.74 -3.86
CA ILE A 257 13.37 8.73 -5.32
C ILE A 257 13.51 10.11 -5.95
N GLN A 258 13.23 11.18 -5.19
CA GLN A 258 13.28 12.56 -5.67
C GLN A 258 14.70 13.04 -5.99
N VAL A 259 15.71 12.36 -5.45
CA VAL A 259 17.12 12.70 -5.61
C VAL A 259 17.91 11.67 -6.40
N LEU A 260 17.25 10.61 -6.90
CA LEU A 260 17.87 9.63 -7.79
C LEU A 260 17.94 10.18 -9.22
N ASN A 261 19.13 10.20 -9.79
CA ASN A 261 19.30 10.53 -11.20
C ASN A 261 18.77 9.38 -12.08
N ALA A 262 18.07 9.72 -13.16
CA ALA A 262 17.33 8.81 -14.04
C ALA A 262 18.19 7.82 -14.87
N ASP A 263 19.50 7.83 -14.75
CA ASP A 263 20.40 6.93 -15.50
C ASP A 263 20.50 5.56 -14.81
N VAL A 264 19.36 4.87 -14.77
CA VAL A 264 19.20 3.66 -14.00
C VAL A 264 18.99 2.46 -14.95
N SER A 265 19.65 1.36 -14.66
CA SER A 265 19.55 0.06 -15.38
C SER A 265 18.08 -0.29 -15.71
N SER A 266 17.84 -0.96 -16.84
CA SER A 266 16.51 -1.45 -17.26
C SER A 266 15.79 -2.34 -16.24
N ARG A 267 16.47 -2.77 -15.17
CA ARG A 267 15.93 -3.58 -14.07
C ARG A 267 15.46 -2.76 -12.87
N ILE A 268 15.70 -1.45 -12.88
CA ILE A 268 15.23 -0.56 -11.81
C ILE A 268 13.94 0.11 -12.24
N HIS A 269 12.95 -0.01 -11.41
CA HIS A 269 11.65 0.61 -11.56
C HIS A 269 11.46 1.62 -10.42
N ILE A 270 11.52 2.90 -10.76
CA ILE A 270 11.31 3.96 -9.77
C ILE A 270 9.80 4.19 -9.65
N SER A 271 9.27 4.15 -8.42
CA SER A 271 7.87 4.44 -8.18
C SER A 271 7.53 5.89 -8.56
N ASN A 272 6.37 6.10 -9.16
CA ASN A 272 5.90 7.45 -9.52
C ASN A 272 5.33 8.18 -8.30
N GLY A 273 6.18 8.42 -7.29
CA GLY A 273 5.86 9.05 -6.02
C GLY A 273 6.46 8.29 -4.83
N ALA A 274 6.61 8.99 -3.71
CA ALA A 274 7.29 8.48 -2.51
C ALA A 274 6.42 7.54 -1.67
N GLY A 275 5.10 7.60 -1.80
CA GLY A 275 4.15 6.92 -0.92
C GLY A 275 3.95 5.43 -1.25
N HIS A 276 3.26 4.75 -0.35
CA HIS A 276 2.93 3.32 -0.44
C HIS A 276 2.08 3.01 -1.69
N GLN A 277 1.14 3.90 -2.04
CA GLN A 277 0.30 3.72 -3.22
C GLN A 277 1.13 3.71 -4.52
N ALA A 278 2.12 4.59 -4.61
CA ALA A 278 3.00 4.65 -5.78
C ALA A 278 3.88 3.40 -5.90
N ILE A 279 4.46 2.94 -4.79
CA ILE A 279 5.25 1.69 -4.74
C ILE A 279 4.38 0.50 -5.13
N HIS A 280 3.19 0.40 -4.54
CA HIS A 280 2.25 -0.69 -4.80
C HIS A 280 1.81 -0.73 -6.28
N ASN A 281 1.55 0.42 -6.88
CA ASN A 281 1.20 0.53 -8.30
C ASN A 281 2.34 0.06 -9.20
N GLU A 282 3.58 0.42 -8.89
CA GLU A 282 4.75 0.00 -9.68
C GLU A 282 5.00 -1.51 -9.56
N VAL A 283 4.88 -2.07 -8.35
CA VAL A 283 4.96 -3.53 -8.12
C VAL A 283 3.87 -4.26 -8.92
N ASN A 284 2.63 -3.78 -8.88
CA ASN A 284 1.54 -4.37 -9.66
C ASN A 284 1.79 -4.29 -11.16
N LYS A 285 2.21 -3.15 -11.68
CA LYS A 285 2.53 -2.98 -13.09
C LYS A 285 3.62 -3.95 -13.54
N LEU A 286 4.64 -4.14 -12.72
CA LEU A 286 5.78 -4.99 -13.04
C LEU A 286 5.44 -6.49 -13.06
N PHE A 287 4.67 -6.95 -12.09
CA PHE A 287 4.45 -8.39 -11.88
C PHE A 287 3.08 -8.90 -12.29
N VAL A 288 2.11 -8.01 -12.51
CA VAL A 288 0.72 -8.38 -12.80
C VAL A 288 0.36 -8.12 -14.25
N SER A 289 0.76 -6.96 -14.81
CA SER A 289 0.38 -6.58 -16.19
C SER A 289 1.08 -7.42 -17.28
N ASN A 290 2.16 -8.12 -16.94
CA ASN A 290 2.91 -8.95 -17.91
C ASN A 290 2.38 -10.40 -18.03
N GLU A 291 1.44 -10.83 -17.17
CA GLU A 291 0.89 -12.20 -17.21
C GLU A 291 -0.42 -12.32 -18.02
N GLU A 292 -1.04 -11.22 -18.46
CA GLU A 292 -2.41 -11.22 -19.02
C GLU A 292 -2.49 -11.24 -20.55
N PHE A 293 -1.39 -11.29 -21.29
CA PHE A 293 -1.41 -11.27 -22.76
C PHE A 293 -0.65 -12.44 -23.42
N LEU A 294 -0.49 -13.55 -22.72
CA LEU A 294 -0.08 -14.86 -23.28
C LEU A 294 -1.20 -15.89 -23.01
#